data_36007f3029f20b5a14bafb4f272be377
#
_entry.id   36007f3029f20b5a14bafb4f272be377
#
_cell.length_a   1.000
_cell.length_b   1.000
_cell.length_c   1.000
_cell.angle_alpha   90.00
_cell.angle_beta   90.00
_cell.angle_gamma   90.00
#
_symmetry.space_group_name_H-M   'P 1'
#
loop_
_entity.id
_entity.type
_entity.pdbx_description
1 polymer ?
#
loop_
_entity_poly.entity_id
_entity_poly.type
_entity_poly.pdbx_seq_one_letter_code
_entity_poly.pdbx_strand_id
1 'polypeptide(L)'
;ESFNGRSFSITEKIEGETIARKILRDTTWDLARENFILDSAKALAAIHRLEESHFPKVNLETTSNPLNSLEAIYDALDDPHPTFELAFRWLKKNRPKPTGISFVHGDYRLGNLLFSDNGLKAVLDWEIAHFGDPCEDLGWMCVRAWRFGGDGSVAGISDYETLLESYRRESGRTISIATLKWWEIFGTLRWGVICLQMGGDFRTERTRSLEIAAIGRRVAENEDDLLIALEEQGI
;
A
#
# COMPACT_ATOMS: atom_id res chain seq x y z
N GLU A 1 12.97 9.06 -23.94
CA GLU A 1 13.50 10.23 -24.68
C GLU A 1 14.32 11.10 -23.72
N SER A 2 15.23 11.95 -24.26
CA SER A 2 15.99 12.91 -23.45
C SER A 2 15.98 14.29 -24.09
N PHE A 3 15.89 15.35 -23.29
CA PHE A 3 16.00 16.74 -23.70
C PHE A 3 17.01 17.46 -22.80
N ASN A 4 18.01 18.09 -23.40
CA ASN A 4 19.12 18.73 -22.68
C ASN A 4 19.81 17.80 -21.66
N GLY A 5 19.98 16.50 -22.00
CA GLY A 5 20.61 15.51 -21.13
C GLY A 5 19.73 15.02 -19.94
N ARG A 6 18.46 15.42 -19.90
CA ARG A 6 17.49 14.96 -18.89
C ARG A 6 16.49 14.01 -19.54
N SER A 7 16.20 12.90 -18.88
CA SER A 7 15.13 11.99 -19.27
C SER A 7 13.76 12.66 -19.01
N PHE A 8 12.82 12.46 -19.92
CA PHE A 8 11.44 12.91 -19.74
C PHE A 8 10.47 11.88 -20.31
N SER A 9 9.24 11.92 -19.84
CA SER A 9 8.11 11.19 -20.41
C SER A 9 6.96 12.15 -20.69
N ILE A 10 6.21 11.86 -21.74
CA ILE A 10 4.97 12.58 -22.08
C ILE A 10 3.85 11.56 -21.99
N THR A 11 2.87 11.84 -21.14
CA THR A 11 1.70 10.99 -20.92
C THR A 11 0.43 11.77 -21.23
N GLU A 12 -0.65 11.08 -21.55
CA GLU A 12 -1.96 11.67 -21.64
C GLU A 12 -2.38 12.25 -20.29
N LYS A 13 -2.94 13.46 -20.29
CA LYS A 13 -3.57 14.02 -19.09
C LYS A 13 -4.98 13.45 -18.95
N ILE A 14 -5.20 12.66 -17.90
CA ILE A 14 -6.50 12.11 -17.56
C ILE A 14 -7.17 13.03 -16.52
N GLU A 15 -8.38 13.49 -16.78
CA GLU A 15 -9.16 14.29 -15.81
C GLU A 15 -9.79 13.38 -14.77
N GLY A 16 -9.72 13.78 -13.49
CA GLY A 16 -10.28 13.05 -12.36
C GLY A 16 -9.85 13.63 -11.01
N GLU A 17 -10.22 12.96 -9.94
CA GLU A 17 -9.93 13.34 -8.57
C GLU A 17 -9.08 12.27 -7.88
N THR A 18 -8.10 12.69 -7.08
CA THR A 18 -7.24 11.80 -6.27
C THR A 18 -7.31 12.13 -4.78
N ILE A 19 -7.99 13.22 -4.41
CA ILE A 19 -8.09 13.64 -3.00
C ILE A 19 -9.03 12.69 -2.26
N ALA A 20 -8.46 11.76 -1.51
CA ALA A 20 -9.19 10.71 -0.79
C ALA A 20 -10.36 11.26 0.05
N ARG A 21 -10.14 12.36 0.79
CA ARG A 21 -11.20 12.95 1.64
C ARG A 21 -12.38 13.50 0.84
N LYS A 22 -12.18 13.98 -0.38
CA LYS A 22 -13.29 14.37 -1.27
C LYS A 22 -14.05 13.15 -1.74
N ILE A 23 -13.32 12.14 -2.25
CA ILE A 23 -13.91 10.88 -2.72
C ILE A 23 -14.75 10.22 -1.62
N LEU A 24 -14.30 10.26 -0.36
CA LEU A 24 -15.01 9.64 0.75
C LEU A 24 -16.24 10.42 1.24
N ARG A 25 -16.31 11.75 1.05
CA ARG A 25 -17.32 12.61 1.73
C ARG A 25 -18.30 13.28 0.81
N ASP A 26 -17.91 13.58 -0.43
CA ASP A 26 -18.74 14.33 -1.37
C ASP A 26 -19.66 13.36 -2.12
N THR A 27 -20.95 13.71 -2.21
CA THR A 27 -21.97 12.91 -2.90
C THR A 27 -21.75 12.78 -4.40
N THR A 28 -20.98 13.66 -5.01
CA THR A 28 -20.52 13.53 -6.40
C THR A 28 -19.86 12.17 -6.66
N TRP A 29 -19.25 11.56 -5.62
CA TRP A 29 -18.47 10.32 -5.72
C TRP A 29 -19.21 9.08 -5.21
N ASP A 30 -20.54 9.14 -4.97
CA ASP A 30 -21.30 8.00 -4.46
C ASP A 30 -21.17 6.78 -5.39
N LEU A 31 -21.39 6.96 -6.69
CA LEU A 31 -21.27 5.88 -7.66
C LEU A 31 -19.82 5.36 -7.80
N ALA A 32 -18.85 6.26 -7.72
CA ALA A 32 -17.44 5.86 -7.71
C ALA A 32 -17.09 5.00 -6.50
N ARG A 33 -17.65 5.30 -5.31
CA ARG A 33 -17.49 4.47 -4.10
C ARG A 33 -18.18 3.11 -4.24
N GLU A 34 -19.40 3.06 -4.81
CA GLU A 34 -20.12 1.82 -5.07
C GLU A 34 -19.32 0.89 -6.00
N ASN A 35 -18.68 1.44 -7.02
CA ASN A 35 -17.88 0.69 -7.99
C ASN A 35 -16.44 0.39 -7.50
N PHE A 36 -15.98 1.04 -6.43
CA PHE A 36 -14.58 1.05 -6.00
C PHE A 36 -13.94 -0.34 -5.90
N ILE A 37 -14.59 -1.27 -5.21
CA ILE A 37 -14.02 -2.60 -4.98
C ILE A 37 -13.95 -3.41 -6.27
N LEU A 38 -14.99 -3.37 -7.09
CA LEU A 38 -15.01 -4.09 -8.35
C LEU A 38 -13.93 -3.56 -9.30
N ASP A 39 -13.81 -2.25 -9.42
CA ASP A 39 -12.82 -1.61 -10.28
C ASP A 39 -11.39 -1.86 -9.76
N SER A 40 -11.17 -1.77 -8.45
CA SER A 40 -9.88 -2.10 -7.83
C SER A 40 -9.52 -3.58 -8.02
N ALA A 41 -10.46 -4.50 -7.87
CA ALA A 41 -10.22 -5.91 -8.10
C ALA A 41 -9.84 -6.21 -9.54
N LYS A 42 -10.51 -5.58 -10.53
CA LYS A 42 -10.16 -5.68 -11.96
C LYS A 42 -8.77 -5.11 -12.25
N ALA A 43 -8.49 -3.91 -11.73
CA ALA A 43 -7.20 -3.26 -11.91
C ALA A 43 -6.06 -4.09 -11.32
N LEU A 44 -6.18 -4.52 -10.06
CA LEU A 44 -5.18 -5.36 -9.40
C LEU A 44 -5.01 -6.71 -10.09
N ALA A 45 -6.10 -7.37 -10.49
CA ALA A 45 -6.00 -8.62 -11.23
C ALA A 45 -5.29 -8.43 -12.59
N ALA A 46 -5.46 -7.30 -13.26
CA ALA A 46 -4.74 -6.98 -14.49
C ALA A 46 -3.26 -6.68 -14.22
N ILE A 47 -2.94 -5.91 -13.20
CA ILE A 47 -1.58 -5.60 -12.76
C ILE A 47 -0.83 -6.88 -12.40
N HIS A 48 -1.44 -7.73 -11.58
CA HIS A 48 -0.83 -8.97 -11.09
C HIS A 48 -0.68 -10.07 -12.16
N ARG A 49 -1.21 -9.88 -13.37
CA ARG A 49 -0.98 -10.74 -14.54
C ARG A 49 0.19 -10.28 -15.42
N LEU A 50 0.74 -9.11 -15.16
CA LEU A 50 1.90 -8.63 -15.91
C LEU A 50 3.12 -9.49 -15.59
N GLU A 51 3.86 -9.86 -16.62
CA GLU A 51 5.06 -10.68 -16.55
C GLU A 51 6.31 -9.83 -16.85
N GLU A 52 7.48 -10.29 -16.44
CA GLU A 52 8.75 -9.61 -16.67
C GLU A 52 8.99 -9.29 -18.17
N SER A 53 8.50 -10.16 -19.05
CA SER A 53 8.55 -9.97 -20.50
C SER A 53 7.89 -8.68 -21.01
N HIS A 54 6.95 -8.12 -20.23
CA HIS A 54 6.29 -6.84 -20.54
C HIS A 54 7.20 -5.63 -20.26
N PHE A 55 8.33 -5.83 -19.55
CA PHE A 55 9.23 -4.76 -19.10
C PHE A 55 10.68 -4.94 -19.62
N PRO A 56 10.92 -5.15 -20.94
CA PRO A 56 12.23 -5.59 -21.46
C PRO A 56 13.37 -4.58 -21.28
N LYS A 57 13.07 -3.35 -20.87
CA LYS A 57 14.06 -2.27 -20.68
C LYS A 57 14.16 -1.79 -19.23
N VAL A 58 13.44 -2.41 -18.33
CA VAL A 58 13.39 -2.01 -16.92
C VAL A 58 13.90 -3.18 -16.09
N ASN A 59 14.93 -2.94 -15.28
CA ASN A 59 15.36 -3.91 -14.29
C ASN A 59 14.52 -3.73 -13.03
N LEU A 60 13.49 -4.56 -12.89
CA LEU A 60 12.61 -4.55 -11.72
C LEU A 60 13.14 -5.50 -10.66
N GLU A 61 13.11 -5.07 -9.42
CA GLU A 61 13.50 -5.91 -8.30
C GLU A 61 12.49 -7.04 -8.08
N THR A 62 12.94 -8.18 -7.60
CA THR A 62 12.08 -9.27 -7.12
C THR A 62 12.25 -9.41 -5.62
N THR A 63 11.22 -9.08 -4.89
CA THR A 63 11.21 -9.13 -3.43
C THR A 63 10.60 -10.45 -2.95
N SER A 64 11.47 -11.42 -2.61
CA SER A 64 11.03 -12.73 -2.08
C SER A 64 10.79 -12.72 -0.56
N ASN A 65 11.37 -11.76 0.15
CA ASN A 65 11.26 -11.64 1.59
C ASN A 65 11.17 -10.18 2.08
N PRO A 66 10.04 -9.50 1.82
CA PRO A 66 9.89 -8.09 2.14
C PRO A 66 10.01 -7.79 3.65
N LEU A 67 9.63 -8.75 4.51
CA LEU A 67 9.75 -8.58 5.96
C LEU A 67 11.22 -8.48 6.41
N ASN A 68 12.12 -9.31 5.88
CA ASN A 68 13.54 -9.23 6.22
C ASN A 68 14.18 -7.94 5.66
N SER A 69 13.77 -7.53 4.45
CA SER A 69 14.25 -6.26 3.88
C SER A 69 13.81 -5.06 4.72
N LEU A 70 12.56 -5.06 5.19
CA LEU A 70 12.04 -4.02 6.07
C LEU A 70 12.75 -4.00 7.42
N GLU A 71 13.04 -5.17 8.00
CA GLU A 71 13.77 -5.28 9.27
C GLU A 71 15.19 -4.73 9.14
N ALA A 72 15.89 -5.05 8.05
CA ALA A 72 17.23 -4.50 7.82
C ALA A 72 17.23 -2.96 7.68
N ILE A 73 16.18 -2.38 7.08
CA ILE A 73 15.99 -0.93 7.03
C ILE A 73 15.76 -0.38 8.44
N TYR A 74 14.88 -1.02 9.22
CA TYR A 74 14.56 -0.61 10.59
C TYR A 74 15.77 -0.67 11.51
N ASP A 75 16.53 -1.77 11.47
CA ASP A 75 17.76 -1.92 12.25
C ASP A 75 18.80 -0.83 11.94
N ALA A 76 18.88 -0.42 10.67
CA ALA A 76 19.81 0.64 10.24
C ALA A 76 19.41 2.05 10.73
N LEU A 77 18.17 2.26 11.17
CA LEU A 77 17.73 3.55 11.73
C LEU A 77 18.21 3.77 13.16
N ASP A 78 18.57 2.72 13.88
CA ASP A 78 19.06 2.74 15.28
C ASP A 78 18.15 3.55 16.23
N ASP A 79 16.84 3.43 16.03
CA ASP A 79 15.79 4.11 16.81
C ASP A 79 14.74 3.07 17.22
N PRO A 80 14.95 2.34 18.35
CA PRO A 80 14.15 1.18 18.71
C PRO A 80 12.75 1.56 19.20
N HIS A 81 11.75 0.90 18.63
CA HIS A 81 10.33 1.03 18.98
C HIS A 81 9.76 -0.33 19.44
N PRO A 82 9.43 -0.51 20.73
CA PRO A 82 8.95 -1.81 21.27
C PRO A 82 7.76 -2.39 20.52
N THR A 83 6.85 -1.54 20.05
CA THR A 83 5.69 -1.97 19.26
C THR A 83 6.11 -2.55 17.90
N PHE A 84 7.09 -1.94 17.23
CA PHE A 84 7.61 -2.47 15.96
C PHE A 84 8.32 -3.80 16.16
N GLU A 85 9.10 -3.94 17.24
CA GLU A 85 9.73 -5.21 17.62
C GLU A 85 8.70 -6.32 17.86
N LEU A 86 7.59 -6.00 18.54
CA LEU A 86 6.50 -6.94 18.76
C LEU A 86 5.87 -7.36 17.42
N ALA A 87 5.61 -6.39 16.54
CA ALA A 87 5.05 -6.63 15.21
C ALA A 87 5.98 -7.50 14.34
N PHE A 88 7.30 -7.23 14.30
CA PHE A 88 8.27 -8.08 13.60
C PHE A 88 8.25 -9.52 14.11
N ARG A 89 8.22 -9.72 15.43
CA ARG A 89 8.14 -11.07 16.04
C ARG A 89 6.87 -11.80 15.65
N TRP A 90 5.72 -11.12 15.70
CA TRP A 90 4.45 -11.69 15.34
C TRP A 90 4.41 -12.06 13.86
N LEU A 91 4.82 -11.16 12.97
CA LEU A 91 4.88 -11.36 11.52
C LEU A 91 5.79 -12.54 11.15
N LYS A 92 6.96 -12.68 11.78
CA LYS A 92 7.85 -13.82 11.56
C LYS A 92 7.20 -15.14 11.96
N LYS A 93 6.54 -15.16 13.14
CA LYS A 93 5.90 -16.37 13.69
C LYS A 93 4.69 -16.82 12.87
N ASN A 94 3.92 -15.89 12.34
CA ASN A 94 2.61 -16.13 11.71
C ASN A 94 2.66 -15.95 10.18
N ARG A 95 3.82 -16.05 9.58
CA ARG A 95 3.99 -15.82 8.14
C ARG A 95 3.14 -16.82 7.32
N PRO A 96 2.24 -16.32 6.44
CA PRO A 96 1.46 -17.19 5.57
C PRO A 96 2.35 -17.84 4.51
N LYS A 97 1.84 -18.89 3.87
CA LYS A 97 2.47 -19.44 2.66
C LYS A 97 2.39 -18.37 1.56
N PRO A 98 3.47 -18.16 0.77
CA PRO A 98 3.45 -17.25 -0.35
C PRO A 98 2.32 -17.60 -1.32
N THR A 99 1.62 -16.58 -1.85
CA THR A 99 0.55 -16.78 -2.83
C THR A 99 1.04 -16.77 -4.27
N GLY A 100 2.32 -16.54 -4.46
CA GLY A 100 3.03 -16.51 -5.73
C GLY A 100 3.83 -15.22 -5.92
N ILE A 101 4.50 -15.11 -7.07
CA ILE A 101 5.17 -13.88 -7.51
C ILE A 101 4.35 -13.26 -8.62
N SER A 102 4.09 -11.98 -8.50
CA SER A 102 3.36 -11.17 -9.48
C SER A 102 4.01 -9.79 -9.58
N PHE A 103 3.76 -9.08 -10.65
CA PHE A 103 4.05 -7.65 -10.68
C PHE A 103 3.09 -6.96 -9.71
N VAL A 104 3.60 -6.21 -8.74
CA VAL A 104 2.83 -5.47 -7.73
C VAL A 104 3.10 -3.98 -7.86
N HIS A 105 2.10 -3.18 -7.56
CA HIS A 105 2.21 -1.74 -7.56
C HIS A 105 3.08 -1.24 -6.39
N GLY A 106 2.94 -1.86 -5.22
CA GLY A 106 3.68 -1.56 -3.99
C GLY A 106 3.14 -0.38 -3.19
N ASP A 107 2.36 0.54 -3.80
CA ASP A 107 1.67 1.67 -3.12
C ASP A 107 0.22 1.84 -3.61
N TYR A 108 -0.53 0.72 -3.72
CA TYR A 108 -1.92 0.73 -4.18
C TYR A 108 -2.87 1.21 -3.06
N ARG A 109 -3.11 2.49 -2.99
CA ARG A 109 -3.95 3.16 -1.98
C ARG A 109 -4.79 4.27 -2.60
N LEU A 110 -5.86 4.68 -1.92
CA LEU A 110 -6.85 5.62 -2.43
C LEU A 110 -6.25 6.93 -2.98
N GLY A 111 -5.14 7.43 -2.38
CA GLY A 111 -4.46 8.65 -2.84
C GLY A 111 -3.72 8.50 -4.17
N ASN A 112 -3.46 7.27 -4.63
CA ASN A 112 -2.78 6.95 -5.89
C ASN A 112 -3.75 6.44 -6.96
N LEU A 113 -5.05 6.58 -6.71
CA LEU A 113 -6.11 6.17 -7.61
C LEU A 113 -6.85 7.41 -8.13
N LEU A 114 -6.94 7.53 -9.45
CA LEU A 114 -7.66 8.62 -10.11
C LEU A 114 -9.07 8.20 -10.42
N PHE A 115 -10.05 8.95 -9.92
CA PHE A 115 -11.47 8.65 -10.10
C PHE A 115 -12.17 9.65 -11.02
N SER A 116 -13.14 9.16 -11.79
CA SER A 116 -14.26 9.94 -12.28
C SER A 116 -15.44 9.77 -11.31
N ASP A 117 -16.51 10.50 -11.55
CA ASP A 117 -17.81 10.33 -10.87
C ASP A 117 -18.37 8.91 -10.96
N ASN A 118 -17.98 8.15 -11.98
CA ASN A 118 -18.46 6.79 -12.26
C ASN A 118 -17.56 5.64 -11.73
N GLY A 119 -16.31 5.92 -11.33
CA GLY A 119 -15.39 4.89 -10.86
C GLY A 119 -13.92 5.17 -11.16
N LEU A 120 -13.08 4.15 -10.98
CA LEU A 120 -11.63 4.21 -11.18
C LEU A 120 -11.26 4.40 -12.65
N LYS A 121 -10.41 5.39 -12.93
CA LYS A 121 -9.91 5.69 -14.28
C LYS A 121 -8.46 5.32 -14.49
N ALA A 122 -7.62 5.52 -13.49
CA ALA A 122 -6.20 5.24 -13.61
C ALA A 122 -5.57 4.93 -12.24
N VAL A 123 -4.49 4.16 -12.29
CA VAL A 123 -3.59 3.90 -11.17
C VAL A 123 -2.33 4.72 -11.40
N LEU A 124 -1.92 5.48 -10.41
CA LEU A 124 -0.82 6.46 -10.47
C LEU A 124 0.31 6.04 -9.52
N ASP A 125 1.49 6.64 -9.71
CA ASP A 125 2.63 6.52 -8.79
C ASP A 125 3.23 5.11 -8.72
N TRP A 126 3.86 4.70 -9.81
CA TRP A 126 4.45 3.38 -10.03
C TRP A 126 5.93 3.27 -9.60
N GLU A 127 6.44 4.25 -8.85
CA GLU A 127 7.88 4.38 -8.58
C GLU A 127 8.48 3.24 -7.75
N ILE A 128 7.65 2.55 -6.96
CA ILE A 128 8.06 1.41 -6.14
C ILE A 128 7.50 0.07 -6.63
N ALA A 129 7.00 0.04 -7.87
CA ALA A 129 6.50 -1.19 -8.46
C ALA A 129 7.63 -2.22 -8.63
N HIS A 130 7.34 -3.48 -8.31
CA HIS A 130 8.32 -4.56 -8.31
C HIS A 130 7.64 -5.93 -8.50
N PHE A 131 8.42 -7.02 -8.52
CA PHE A 131 7.87 -8.38 -8.45
C PHE A 131 7.82 -8.85 -7.00
N GLY A 132 6.62 -9.19 -6.50
CA GLY A 132 6.36 -9.59 -5.12
C GLY A 132 5.10 -10.43 -4.97
N ASP A 133 4.69 -10.68 -3.73
CA ASP A 133 3.44 -11.37 -3.45
C ASP A 133 2.24 -10.42 -3.73
N PRO A 134 1.25 -10.81 -4.54
CA PRO A 134 0.11 -9.95 -4.87
C PRO A 134 -0.71 -9.51 -3.66
N CYS A 135 -0.62 -10.24 -2.54
CA CYS A 135 -1.27 -9.85 -1.29
C CYS A 135 -0.68 -8.58 -0.67
N GLU A 136 0.52 -8.14 -1.12
CA GLU A 136 1.12 -6.87 -0.69
C GLU A 136 0.21 -5.69 -1.04
N ASP A 137 -0.25 -5.59 -2.27
CA ASP A 137 -1.16 -4.53 -2.70
C ASP A 137 -2.52 -4.60 -2.00
N LEU A 138 -3.06 -5.82 -1.82
CA LEU A 138 -4.33 -6.03 -1.12
C LEU A 138 -4.24 -5.60 0.35
N GLY A 139 -3.18 -6.02 1.05
CA GLY A 139 -2.96 -5.63 2.45
C GLY A 139 -2.69 -4.14 2.61
N TRP A 140 -1.95 -3.54 1.65
CA TRP A 140 -1.68 -2.11 1.66
C TRP A 140 -2.96 -1.26 1.58
N MET A 141 -3.95 -1.65 0.77
CA MET A 141 -5.27 -0.99 0.73
C MET A 141 -6.00 -1.03 2.08
N CYS A 142 -5.70 -2.00 2.93
CA CYS A 142 -6.38 -2.20 4.21
C CYS A 142 -5.74 -1.39 5.35
N VAL A 143 -4.50 -0.92 5.20
CA VAL A 143 -3.78 -0.15 6.22
C VAL A 143 -4.62 1.05 6.68
N ARG A 144 -4.77 1.20 7.99
CA ARG A 144 -5.66 2.20 8.60
C ARG A 144 -5.31 3.64 8.20
N ALA A 145 -4.03 3.93 8.00
CA ALA A 145 -3.55 5.23 7.53
C ALA A 145 -4.18 5.67 6.20
N TRP A 146 -4.59 4.73 5.35
CA TRP A 146 -5.20 4.97 4.03
C TRP A 146 -6.73 4.99 4.03
N ARG A 147 -7.37 4.83 5.20
CA ARG A 147 -8.83 4.92 5.33
C ARG A 147 -9.34 6.37 5.42
N PHE A 148 -8.46 7.33 5.68
CA PHE A 148 -8.73 8.79 5.72
C PHE A 148 -9.95 9.20 6.55
N GLY A 149 -10.28 8.39 7.59
CA GLY A 149 -11.44 8.58 8.46
C GLY A 149 -12.75 8.01 7.91
N GLY A 150 -12.70 7.17 6.87
CA GLY A 150 -13.81 6.32 6.45
C GLY A 150 -13.93 5.08 7.35
N ASP A 151 -15.14 4.52 7.45
CA ASP A 151 -15.45 3.42 8.36
C ASP A 151 -15.09 2.03 7.80
N GLY A 152 -14.95 1.92 6.48
CA GLY A 152 -14.63 0.66 5.82
C GLY A 152 -13.20 0.18 6.11
N SER A 153 -13.02 -1.12 6.30
CA SER A 153 -11.71 -1.74 6.55
C SER A 153 -10.78 -1.67 5.33
N VAL A 154 -11.34 -1.53 4.13
CA VAL A 154 -10.61 -1.41 2.87
C VAL A 154 -10.76 0.01 2.33
N ALA A 155 -9.67 0.77 2.33
CA ALA A 155 -9.59 2.15 1.86
C ALA A 155 -10.63 3.12 2.48
N GLY A 156 -11.25 2.73 3.62
CA GLY A 156 -12.33 3.51 4.24
C GLY A 156 -13.70 3.36 3.57
N ILE A 157 -13.85 2.47 2.57
CA ILE A 157 -15.04 2.34 1.73
C ILE A 157 -15.75 1.00 1.92
N SER A 158 -15.02 -0.11 2.02
CA SER A 158 -15.57 -1.46 1.99
C SER A 158 -14.97 -2.36 3.07
N ASP A 159 -15.27 -3.66 3.01
CA ASP A 159 -14.82 -4.70 3.94
C ASP A 159 -13.91 -5.72 3.26
N TYR A 160 -13.26 -6.58 4.09
CA TYR A 160 -12.31 -7.58 3.63
C TYR A 160 -12.94 -8.68 2.77
N GLU A 161 -14.14 -9.13 3.14
CA GLU A 161 -14.87 -10.19 2.45
C GLU A 161 -15.21 -9.78 1.02
N THR A 162 -15.72 -8.56 0.87
CA THR A 162 -16.09 -7.98 -0.42
C THR A 162 -14.85 -7.80 -1.32
N LEU A 163 -13.72 -7.34 -0.76
CA LEU A 163 -12.45 -7.24 -1.49
C LEU A 163 -11.98 -8.62 -1.96
N LEU A 164 -11.87 -9.59 -1.05
CA LEU A 164 -11.33 -10.91 -1.36
C LEU A 164 -12.19 -11.67 -2.37
N GLU A 165 -13.52 -11.59 -2.23
CA GLU A 165 -14.44 -12.23 -3.19
C GLU A 165 -14.35 -11.57 -4.59
N SER A 166 -14.30 -10.24 -4.66
CA SER A 166 -14.15 -9.52 -5.92
C SER A 166 -12.82 -9.83 -6.59
N TYR A 167 -11.73 -9.80 -5.81
CA TYR A 167 -10.40 -10.15 -6.32
C TYR A 167 -10.32 -11.62 -6.78
N ARG A 168 -10.95 -12.55 -6.06
CA ARG A 168 -11.03 -13.96 -6.45
C ARG A 168 -11.73 -14.14 -7.82
N ARG A 169 -12.83 -13.42 -8.05
CA ARG A 169 -13.56 -13.47 -9.33
C ARG A 169 -12.71 -12.98 -10.49
N GLU A 170 -11.95 -11.91 -10.31
CA GLU A 170 -11.17 -11.28 -11.38
C GLU A 170 -9.81 -11.96 -11.61
N SER A 171 -9.17 -12.47 -10.56
CA SER A 171 -7.82 -13.04 -10.63
C SER A 171 -7.79 -14.58 -10.65
N GLY A 172 -8.87 -15.24 -10.21
CA GLY A 172 -8.92 -16.67 -9.95
C GLY A 172 -8.19 -17.11 -8.67
N ARG A 173 -7.57 -16.20 -7.91
CA ARG A 173 -6.79 -16.49 -6.70
C ARG A 173 -7.68 -16.48 -5.46
N THR A 174 -7.54 -17.50 -4.61
CA THR A 174 -8.23 -17.56 -3.32
C THR A 174 -7.27 -17.17 -2.22
N ILE A 175 -7.59 -16.11 -1.50
CA ILE A 175 -6.79 -15.57 -0.39
C ILE A 175 -7.65 -15.61 0.87
N SER A 176 -7.07 -16.04 1.99
CA SER A 176 -7.78 -16.07 3.27
C SER A 176 -7.72 -14.69 3.95
N ILE A 177 -8.72 -14.40 4.79
CA ILE A 177 -8.71 -13.21 5.64
C ILE A 177 -7.45 -13.19 6.53
N ALA A 178 -7.03 -14.33 7.07
CA ALA A 178 -5.81 -14.42 7.87
C ALA A 178 -4.55 -13.98 7.07
N THR A 179 -4.46 -14.37 5.80
CA THR A 179 -3.37 -13.91 4.90
C THR A 179 -3.46 -12.41 4.67
N LEU A 180 -4.65 -11.88 4.37
CA LEU A 180 -4.86 -10.45 4.17
C LEU A 180 -4.50 -9.64 5.42
N LYS A 181 -4.93 -10.08 6.61
CA LYS A 181 -4.60 -9.45 7.90
C LYS A 181 -3.10 -9.45 8.18
N TRP A 182 -2.39 -10.51 7.83
CA TRP A 182 -0.93 -10.53 7.94
C TRP A 182 -0.29 -9.43 7.08
N TRP A 183 -0.76 -9.26 5.85
CA TRP A 183 -0.25 -8.23 4.94
C TRP A 183 -0.68 -6.81 5.35
N GLU A 184 -1.83 -6.64 5.97
CA GLU A 184 -2.26 -5.37 6.57
C GLU A 184 -1.34 -4.96 7.72
N ILE A 185 -1.01 -5.89 8.64
CA ILE A 185 -0.07 -5.66 9.76
C ILE A 185 1.33 -5.36 9.21
N PHE A 186 1.79 -6.13 8.21
CA PHE A 186 3.05 -5.84 7.53
C PHE A 186 3.05 -4.44 6.90
N GLY A 187 1.98 -4.07 6.23
CA GLY A 187 1.83 -2.75 5.62
C GLY A 187 1.83 -1.62 6.66
N THR A 188 1.13 -1.80 7.79
CA THR A 188 1.13 -0.83 8.89
C THR A 188 2.53 -0.65 9.48
N LEU A 189 3.25 -1.76 9.72
CA LEU A 189 4.65 -1.71 10.18
C LEU A 189 5.56 -1.03 9.15
N ARG A 190 5.43 -1.37 7.87
CA ARG A 190 6.18 -0.73 6.78
C ARG A 190 5.96 0.78 6.74
N TRP A 191 4.72 1.23 6.87
CA TRP A 191 4.42 2.66 6.93
C TRP A 191 5.01 3.31 8.18
N GLY A 192 4.99 2.65 9.33
CA GLY A 192 5.64 3.10 10.55
C GLY A 192 7.16 3.28 10.38
N VAL A 193 7.84 2.32 9.76
CA VAL A 193 9.29 2.41 9.45
C VAL A 193 9.59 3.55 8.48
N ILE A 194 8.76 3.75 7.43
CA ILE A 194 8.89 4.89 6.52
C ILE A 194 8.72 6.22 7.26
N CYS A 195 7.74 6.34 8.14
CA CYS A 195 7.54 7.54 8.96
C CYS A 195 8.76 7.80 9.86
N LEU A 196 9.31 6.75 10.48
CA LEU A 196 10.51 6.85 11.32
C LEU A 196 11.72 7.37 10.53
N GLN A 197 11.96 6.80 9.35
CA GLN A 197 13.01 7.24 8.44
C GLN A 197 12.84 8.71 8.03
N MET A 198 11.65 9.11 7.61
CA MET A 198 11.35 10.51 7.24
C MET A 198 11.56 11.46 8.41
N GLY A 199 11.17 11.07 9.63
CA GLY A 199 11.44 11.82 10.85
C GLY A 199 12.94 11.97 11.12
N GLY A 200 13.72 10.89 10.90
CA GLY A 200 15.18 10.88 11.00
C GLY A 200 15.84 11.81 9.97
N ASP A 201 15.39 11.80 8.74
CA ASP A 201 15.91 12.65 7.67
C ASP A 201 15.71 14.14 7.96
N PHE A 202 14.57 14.50 8.58
CA PHE A 202 14.36 15.87 9.03
C PHE A 202 15.24 16.24 10.22
N ARG A 203 15.35 15.37 11.25
CA ARG A 203 16.20 15.61 12.42
C ARG A 203 17.69 15.75 12.09
N THR A 204 18.15 15.02 11.07
CA THR A 204 19.55 15.04 10.60
C THR A 204 19.82 16.06 9.49
N GLU A 205 18.85 16.94 9.22
CA GLU A 205 18.92 18.01 8.20
C GLU A 205 19.15 17.50 6.76
N ARG A 206 18.90 16.21 6.47
CA ARG A 206 18.90 15.70 5.10
C ARG A 206 17.77 16.30 4.27
N THR A 207 16.71 16.73 4.94
CA THR A 207 15.62 17.50 4.34
C THR A 207 15.16 18.62 5.27
N ARG A 208 14.62 19.71 4.68
CA ARG A 208 13.99 20.81 5.41
C ARG A 208 12.49 20.89 5.16
N SER A 209 11.90 19.85 4.53
CA SER A 209 10.48 19.79 4.26
C SER A 209 9.67 19.65 5.55
N LEU A 210 8.77 20.60 5.80
CA LEU A 210 7.83 20.53 6.93
C LEU A 210 6.80 19.39 6.73
N GLU A 211 6.50 19.02 5.50
CA GLU A 211 5.65 17.88 5.19
C GLU A 211 6.30 16.57 5.65
N ILE A 212 7.57 16.35 5.33
CA ILE A 212 8.33 15.17 5.78
C ILE A 212 8.43 15.14 7.32
N ALA A 213 8.65 16.28 7.95
CA ALA A 213 8.63 16.38 9.41
C ALA A 213 7.27 16.00 10.01
N ALA A 214 6.17 16.43 9.38
CA ALA A 214 4.82 16.08 9.82
C ALA A 214 4.52 14.59 9.64
N ILE A 215 4.97 13.98 8.54
CA ILE A 215 4.87 12.53 8.31
C ILE A 215 5.67 11.78 9.38
N GLY A 216 6.89 12.22 9.70
CA GLY A 216 7.72 11.61 10.73
C GLY A 216 7.07 11.56 12.12
N ARG A 217 6.13 12.45 12.42
CA ARG A 217 5.37 12.43 13.69
C ARG A 217 4.30 11.32 13.74
N ARG A 218 3.96 10.72 12.61
CA ARG A 218 2.92 9.69 12.53
C ARG A 218 3.37 8.32 13.01
N VAL A 219 4.61 8.16 13.48
CA VAL A 219 5.10 6.91 14.08
C VAL A 219 4.17 6.44 15.19
N ALA A 220 3.78 7.33 16.12
CA ALA A 220 2.88 6.97 17.23
C ALA A 220 1.48 6.51 16.77
N GLU A 221 0.95 7.06 15.66
CA GLU A 221 -0.30 6.58 15.05
C GLU A 221 -0.14 5.13 14.56
N ASN A 222 1.01 4.81 13.95
CA ASN A 222 1.28 3.46 13.47
C ASN A 222 1.53 2.46 14.61
N GLU A 223 2.12 2.90 15.72
CA GLU A 223 2.26 2.06 16.93
C GLU A 223 0.89 1.71 17.51
N ASP A 224 -0.02 2.68 17.62
CA ASP A 224 -1.40 2.46 18.07
C ASP A 224 -2.16 1.50 17.12
N ASP A 225 -2.10 1.76 15.80
CA ASP A 225 -2.72 0.91 14.80
C ASP A 225 -2.17 -0.53 14.82
N LEU A 226 -0.87 -0.72 15.06
CA LEU A 226 -0.24 -2.04 15.22
C LEU A 226 -0.72 -2.76 16.49
N LEU A 227 -0.79 -2.06 17.62
CA LEU A 227 -1.27 -2.65 18.88
C LEU A 227 -2.71 -3.12 18.74
N ILE A 228 -3.59 -2.31 18.15
CA ILE A 228 -4.98 -2.69 17.87
C ILE A 228 -5.03 -3.92 16.97
N ALA A 229 -4.28 -3.91 15.88
CA ALA A 229 -4.28 -5.02 14.93
C ALA A 229 -3.72 -6.32 15.54
N LEU A 230 -2.71 -6.24 16.41
CA LEU A 230 -2.14 -7.40 17.11
C LEU A 230 -3.07 -7.93 18.21
N GLU A 231 -3.78 -7.04 18.95
CA GLU A 231 -4.80 -7.44 19.93
C GLU A 231 -5.94 -8.23 19.26
N GLU A 232 -6.39 -7.79 18.06
CA GLU A 232 -7.36 -8.55 17.26
C GLU A 232 -6.86 -9.97 16.88
N GLN A 233 -5.55 -10.20 16.88
CA GLN A 233 -4.93 -11.51 16.63
C GLN A 233 -4.65 -12.31 17.91
N GLY A 234 -5.07 -11.82 19.07
CA GLY A 234 -4.98 -12.51 20.36
C GLY A 234 -3.64 -12.40 21.08
N ILE A 235 -2.94 -11.30 20.87
CA ILE A 235 -1.71 -10.93 21.61
C ILE A 235 -2.04 -9.97 22.74
#